data_cf1198a64f3a519be90a0d6e6f57d17c
#
_entry.id   cf1198a64f3a519be90a0d6e6f57d17c
#
_cell.length_a   1.000
_cell.length_b   1.000
_cell.length_c   1.000
_cell.angle_alpha   90.00
_cell.angle_beta   90.00
_cell.angle_gamma   90.00
#
_symmetry.space_group_name_H-M   'P 1'
#
loop_
_entity.id
_entity.type
_entity.pdbx_description
1 polymer ?
#
loop_
_entity_poly.entity_id
_entity_poly.type
_entity_poly.pdbx_seq_one_letter_code
_entity_poly.pdbx_strand_id
1 'polypeptide(L)'
;MALKESAQNQIALCLTLSEDLQPLILEKEAHTEEIFVTVHTIDRIFMSFLKSKNASLEETHKNLYTFFIYFTLAILIGGAILVILNIREGLKKDKIIYSSQAFLQHSILIQEAERKRISRELHDTVAQNLRYVSLLAENSSDREAAEKIIKTQNQNIQDIRSLCYNLTPPGITKDNLLSLLQLLAQKILTDDLSFRLVCEDGIDFSFWNGEELLSIYRILQEALQNIKNHAEASEVTVFFKKHSTHRLKIIISDDGRGMDEELVKEINSGIFEKTKESHFGIRNMCERAKLLNGKLTFSSAPDFGTHITVEI
;
A
#
# COMPACT_ATOMS: atom_id res chain seq x y z
N MET A 1 26.04 -5.00 -12.23
CA MET A 1 25.18 -6.09 -11.72
C MET A 1 23.82 -5.57 -11.31
N ALA A 2 23.71 -4.55 -10.48
CA ALA A 2 22.44 -3.95 -10.01
C ALA A 2 21.47 -3.43 -11.12
N LEU A 3 21.98 -2.90 -12.23
CA LEU A 3 21.15 -2.42 -13.35
C LEU A 3 20.47 -3.57 -14.13
N LYS A 4 21.08 -4.76 -14.15
CA LYS A 4 20.53 -5.94 -14.82
C LYS A 4 19.40 -6.58 -14.00
N GLU A 5 19.55 -6.56 -12.69
CA GLU A 5 18.55 -7.06 -11.71
C GLU A 5 17.31 -6.17 -11.64
N SER A 6 17.50 -4.84 -11.72
CA SER A 6 16.41 -3.86 -11.83
C SER A 6 15.61 -4.03 -13.13
N ALA A 7 16.26 -4.29 -14.26
CA ALA A 7 15.60 -4.54 -15.53
C ALA A 7 14.85 -5.88 -15.56
N GLN A 8 15.36 -6.93 -14.93
CA GLN A 8 14.69 -8.22 -14.80
C GLN A 8 13.44 -8.13 -13.91
N ASN A 9 13.49 -7.37 -12.82
CA ASN A 9 12.34 -7.14 -11.94
C ASN A 9 11.25 -6.30 -12.62
N GLN A 10 11.63 -5.33 -13.47
CA GLN A 10 10.66 -4.57 -14.27
C GLN A 10 10.00 -5.43 -15.36
N ILE A 11 10.75 -6.33 -15.98
CA ILE A 11 10.22 -7.28 -16.98
C ILE A 11 9.27 -8.29 -16.32
N ALA A 12 9.59 -8.80 -15.14
CA ALA A 12 8.73 -9.69 -14.36
C ALA A 12 7.41 -9.00 -13.96
N LEU A 13 7.47 -7.73 -13.56
CA LEU A 13 6.28 -6.92 -13.24
C LEU A 13 5.41 -6.65 -14.47
N CYS A 14 6.03 -6.43 -15.64
CA CYS A 14 5.30 -6.27 -16.90
C CYS A 14 4.63 -7.57 -17.36
N LEU A 15 5.24 -8.74 -17.10
CA LEU A 15 4.67 -10.04 -17.42
C LEU A 15 3.47 -10.39 -16.52
N THR A 16 3.55 -10.15 -15.21
CA THR A 16 2.41 -10.35 -14.29
C THR A 16 1.25 -9.40 -14.60
N LEU A 17 1.51 -8.13 -14.92
CA LEU A 17 0.49 -7.20 -15.38
C LEU A 17 -0.15 -7.61 -16.71
N SER A 18 0.61 -8.25 -17.60
CA SER A 18 0.12 -8.81 -18.86
C SER A 18 -0.80 -10.02 -18.63
N GLU A 19 -0.47 -10.90 -17.68
CA GLU A 19 -1.29 -12.07 -17.34
C GLU A 19 -2.59 -11.66 -16.63
N ASP A 20 -2.58 -10.62 -15.79
CA ASP A 20 -3.78 -10.08 -15.14
C ASP A 20 -4.70 -9.31 -16.10
N LEU A 21 -4.15 -8.76 -17.19
CA LEU A 21 -4.91 -8.05 -18.22
C LEU A 21 -5.53 -9.00 -19.27
N GLN A 22 -4.97 -10.18 -19.48
CA GLN A 22 -5.44 -11.15 -20.47
C GLN A 22 -6.92 -11.57 -20.26
N PRO A 23 -7.40 -11.88 -19.04
CA PRO A 23 -8.81 -12.23 -18.82
C PRO A 23 -9.75 -11.03 -19.09
N LEU A 24 -9.33 -9.80 -18.77
CA LEU A 24 -10.10 -8.58 -19.04
C LEU A 24 -10.19 -8.23 -20.52
N ILE A 25 -9.17 -8.57 -21.30
CA ILE A 25 -9.15 -8.43 -22.77
C ILE A 25 -10.05 -9.45 -23.42
N LEU A 26 -9.99 -10.71 -22.97
CA LEU A 26 -10.85 -11.80 -23.47
C LEU A 26 -12.34 -11.58 -23.16
N GLU A 27 -12.67 -11.02 -21.99
CA GLU A 27 -14.06 -10.64 -21.64
C GLU A 27 -14.59 -9.48 -22.51
N LYS A 28 -13.74 -8.54 -22.91
CA LYS A 28 -14.08 -7.47 -23.86
C LYS A 28 -14.21 -7.93 -25.29
N GLU A 29 -13.38 -8.88 -25.74
CA GLU A 29 -13.47 -9.48 -27.08
C GLU A 29 -14.75 -10.33 -27.22
N ALA A 30 -15.14 -11.10 -26.18
CA ALA A 30 -16.37 -11.86 -26.15
C ALA A 30 -17.62 -10.97 -26.32
N HIS A 31 -17.66 -9.80 -25.67
CA HIS A 31 -18.77 -8.84 -25.81
C HIS A 31 -18.83 -8.20 -27.20
N THR A 32 -17.69 -7.99 -27.84
CA THR A 32 -17.61 -7.43 -29.20
C THR A 32 -18.06 -8.45 -30.24
N GLU A 33 -17.75 -9.72 -30.04
CA GLU A 33 -18.16 -10.82 -30.91
C GLU A 33 -19.68 -11.08 -30.80
N GLU A 34 -20.25 -11.00 -29.61
CA GLU A 34 -21.69 -11.16 -29.37
C GLU A 34 -22.52 -10.05 -30.04
N ILE A 35 -22.08 -8.83 -30.02
CA ILE A 35 -22.69 -7.70 -30.75
C ILE A 35 -22.58 -7.91 -32.26
N PHE A 36 -21.43 -8.39 -32.74
CA PHE A 36 -21.21 -8.66 -34.17
C PHE A 36 -22.08 -9.82 -34.68
N VAL A 37 -22.20 -10.92 -33.93
CA VAL A 37 -23.06 -12.06 -34.24
C VAL A 37 -24.55 -11.64 -34.22
N THR A 38 -24.97 -10.81 -33.29
CA THR A 38 -26.35 -10.31 -33.19
C THR A 38 -26.71 -9.43 -34.38
N VAL A 39 -25.83 -8.52 -34.79
CA VAL A 39 -26.02 -7.67 -35.97
C VAL A 39 -26.08 -8.49 -37.24
N HIS A 40 -25.24 -9.51 -37.40
CA HIS A 40 -25.23 -10.40 -38.57
C HIS A 40 -26.48 -11.30 -38.61
N THR A 41 -27.04 -11.67 -37.46
CA THR A 41 -28.28 -12.44 -37.36
C THR A 41 -29.49 -11.61 -37.75
N ILE A 42 -29.54 -10.35 -37.33
CA ILE A 42 -30.59 -9.37 -37.71
C ILE A 42 -30.56 -9.14 -39.23
N ASP A 43 -29.38 -8.97 -39.79
CA ASP A 43 -29.21 -8.75 -41.25
C ASP A 43 -29.68 -9.95 -42.08
N ARG A 44 -29.39 -11.17 -41.61
CA ARG A 44 -29.83 -12.42 -42.26
C ARG A 44 -31.37 -12.60 -42.20
N ILE A 45 -31.98 -12.33 -41.07
CA ILE A 45 -33.45 -12.38 -40.89
C ILE A 45 -34.11 -11.35 -41.80
N PHE A 46 -33.57 -10.15 -41.88
CA PHE A 46 -34.05 -9.09 -42.70
C PHE A 46 -33.98 -9.41 -44.21
N MET A 47 -32.85 -9.93 -44.67
CA MET A 47 -32.68 -10.36 -46.07
C MET A 47 -33.59 -11.53 -46.44
N SER A 48 -33.91 -12.45 -45.53
CA SER A 48 -34.87 -13.52 -45.74
C SER A 48 -36.29 -13.00 -45.86
N PHE A 49 -36.68 -12.00 -45.07
CA PHE A 49 -37.98 -11.33 -45.11
C PHE A 49 -38.17 -10.58 -46.44
N LEU A 50 -37.13 -9.87 -46.93
CA LEU A 50 -37.16 -9.15 -48.20
C LEU A 50 -37.34 -10.11 -49.41
N LYS A 51 -36.68 -11.25 -49.36
CA LYS A 51 -36.79 -12.30 -50.41
C LYS A 51 -38.18 -12.92 -50.51
N SER A 52 -38.93 -13.01 -49.40
CA SER A 52 -40.24 -13.64 -49.36
C SER A 52 -41.38 -12.78 -49.88
N LYS A 53 -41.16 -11.47 -50.00
CA LYS A 53 -42.22 -10.48 -50.34
C LYS A 53 -42.08 -9.86 -51.73
N ASN A 54 -41.36 -10.46 -52.61
CA ASN A 54 -41.01 -9.87 -53.89
C ASN A 54 -42.05 -10.13 -54.98
N ALA A 55 -42.73 -9.10 -55.43
CA ALA A 55 -43.13 -8.97 -56.87
C ALA A 55 -43.71 -7.61 -57.30
N SER A 56 -43.98 -6.63 -56.44
CA SER A 56 -44.71 -5.45 -56.93
C SER A 56 -44.30 -4.03 -56.50
N LEU A 57 -43.11 -3.90 -55.87
CA LEU A 57 -42.73 -2.57 -55.30
C LEU A 57 -41.21 -2.29 -55.39
N GLU A 58 -40.61 -2.38 -56.56
CA GLU A 58 -39.16 -2.15 -56.77
C GLU A 58 -38.67 -0.77 -56.26
N GLU A 59 -39.43 0.26 -56.40
CA GLU A 59 -39.01 1.64 -56.03
C GLU A 59 -39.08 1.89 -54.53
N THR A 60 -40.10 1.39 -53.84
CA THR A 60 -40.25 1.44 -52.40
C THR A 60 -39.24 0.53 -51.71
N HIS A 61 -38.85 -0.58 -52.31
CA HIS A 61 -37.84 -1.51 -51.81
C HIS A 61 -36.43 -0.88 -51.80
N LYS A 62 -36.09 -0.11 -52.84
CA LYS A 62 -34.78 0.57 -52.92
C LYS A 62 -34.61 1.61 -51.81
N ASN A 63 -35.65 2.38 -51.55
CA ASN A 63 -35.62 3.41 -50.48
C ASN A 63 -35.59 2.76 -49.08
N LEU A 64 -36.36 1.66 -48.89
CA LEU A 64 -36.38 0.93 -47.63
C LEU A 64 -35.03 0.25 -47.36
N TYR A 65 -34.44 -0.40 -48.41
CA TYR A 65 -33.12 -1.01 -48.33
C TYR A 65 -32.03 0.00 -47.97
N THR A 66 -32.05 1.18 -48.58
CA THR A 66 -31.12 2.27 -48.30
C THR A 66 -31.30 2.78 -46.87
N PHE A 67 -32.51 2.89 -46.38
CA PHE A 67 -32.79 3.27 -44.99
C PHE A 67 -32.21 2.26 -44.00
N PHE A 68 -32.40 0.96 -44.26
CA PHE A 68 -31.88 -0.06 -43.37
C PHE A 68 -30.34 -0.16 -43.39
N ILE A 69 -29.69 0.08 -44.55
CA ILE A 69 -28.22 0.19 -44.59
C ILE A 69 -27.73 1.37 -43.74
N TYR A 70 -28.36 2.53 -43.84
CA TYR A 70 -27.99 3.67 -43.01
C TYR A 70 -28.28 3.42 -41.51
N PHE A 71 -29.37 2.74 -41.22
CA PHE A 71 -29.74 2.38 -39.84
C PHE A 71 -28.76 1.38 -39.22
N THR A 72 -28.43 0.31 -39.94
CA THR A 72 -27.42 -0.64 -39.46
C THR A 72 -26.02 0.00 -39.32
N LEU A 73 -25.65 0.86 -40.26
CA LEU A 73 -24.40 1.62 -40.19
C LEU A 73 -24.36 2.57 -38.98
N ALA A 74 -25.47 3.23 -38.67
CA ALA A 74 -25.60 4.11 -37.51
C ALA A 74 -25.49 3.33 -36.19
N ILE A 75 -26.08 2.12 -36.11
CA ILE A 75 -25.94 1.23 -34.95
C ILE A 75 -24.49 0.79 -34.75
N LEU A 76 -23.81 0.39 -35.86
CA LEU A 76 -22.42 -0.03 -35.82
C LEU A 76 -21.50 1.11 -35.37
N ILE A 77 -21.71 2.33 -35.90
CA ILE A 77 -20.94 3.51 -35.50
C ILE A 77 -21.21 3.86 -34.03
N GLY A 78 -22.47 3.83 -33.60
CA GLY A 78 -22.85 4.07 -32.19
C GLY A 78 -22.23 3.05 -31.24
N GLY A 79 -22.25 1.77 -31.60
CA GLY A 79 -21.61 0.71 -30.85
C GLY A 79 -20.09 0.89 -30.75
N ALA A 80 -19.44 1.22 -31.87
CA ALA A 80 -18.00 1.49 -31.89
C ALA A 80 -17.63 2.70 -31.01
N ILE A 81 -18.44 3.76 -31.04
CA ILE A 81 -18.23 4.95 -30.18
C ILE A 81 -18.35 4.57 -28.70
N LEU A 82 -19.36 3.78 -28.32
CA LEU A 82 -19.53 3.31 -26.93
C LEU A 82 -18.36 2.48 -26.46
N VAL A 83 -17.85 1.57 -27.29
CA VAL A 83 -16.67 0.77 -26.97
C VAL A 83 -15.43 1.65 -26.78
N ILE A 84 -15.21 2.62 -27.69
CA ILE A 84 -14.09 3.56 -27.58
C ILE A 84 -14.19 4.41 -26.31
N LEU A 85 -15.39 4.87 -25.96
CA LEU A 85 -15.60 5.65 -24.73
C LEU A 85 -15.30 4.81 -23.48
N ASN A 86 -15.78 3.57 -23.43
CA ASN A 86 -15.49 2.64 -22.32
C ASN A 86 -14.00 2.34 -22.19
N ILE A 87 -13.31 2.10 -23.30
CA ILE A 87 -11.85 1.89 -23.30
C ILE A 87 -11.12 3.14 -22.80
N ARG A 88 -11.51 4.32 -23.27
CA ARG A 88 -10.92 5.60 -22.81
C ARG A 88 -11.13 5.85 -21.32
N GLU A 89 -12.31 5.53 -20.78
CA GLU A 89 -12.57 5.65 -19.34
C GLU A 89 -11.74 4.64 -18.53
N GLY A 90 -11.61 3.40 -19.00
CA GLY A 90 -10.75 2.40 -18.39
C GLY A 90 -9.31 2.87 -18.31
N LEU A 91 -8.74 3.29 -19.45
CA LEU A 91 -7.37 3.80 -19.53
C LEU A 91 -7.13 5.06 -18.68
N LYS A 92 -8.13 5.94 -18.52
CA LYS A 92 -8.03 7.09 -17.62
C LYS A 92 -7.99 6.68 -16.16
N LYS A 93 -8.83 5.71 -15.76
CA LYS A 93 -8.85 5.18 -14.38
C LYS A 93 -7.53 4.52 -14.04
N ASP A 94 -7.00 3.67 -14.92
CA ASP A 94 -5.72 2.99 -14.74
C ASP A 94 -4.56 4.00 -14.61
N LYS A 95 -4.53 5.03 -15.47
CA LYS A 95 -3.52 6.08 -15.41
C LYS A 95 -3.58 6.89 -14.10
N ILE A 96 -4.79 7.18 -13.59
CA ILE A 96 -4.97 7.89 -12.31
C ILE A 96 -4.49 7.02 -11.14
N ILE A 97 -4.84 5.73 -11.14
CA ILE A 97 -4.42 4.78 -10.10
C ILE A 97 -2.89 4.65 -10.12
N TYR A 98 -2.29 4.45 -11.28
CA TYR A 98 -0.84 4.32 -11.42
C TYR A 98 -0.09 5.59 -10.97
N SER A 99 -0.57 6.76 -11.38
CA SER A 99 0.03 8.03 -10.94
C SER A 99 -0.12 8.28 -9.44
N SER A 100 -1.23 7.87 -8.86
CA SER A 100 -1.47 7.97 -7.41
C SER A 100 -0.55 7.03 -6.62
N GLN A 101 -0.33 5.81 -7.09
CA GLN A 101 0.59 4.84 -6.45
C GLN A 101 2.05 5.32 -6.55
N ALA A 102 2.48 5.76 -7.72
CA ALA A 102 3.82 6.31 -7.90
C ALA A 102 4.06 7.54 -7.01
N PHE A 103 3.07 8.42 -6.88
CA PHE A 103 3.12 9.57 -5.98
C PHE A 103 3.27 9.16 -4.52
N LEU A 104 2.53 8.14 -4.07
CA LEU A 104 2.62 7.65 -2.68
C LEU A 104 3.97 7.01 -2.38
N GLN A 105 4.48 6.17 -3.27
CA GLN A 105 5.81 5.59 -3.12
C GLN A 105 6.88 6.69 -3.02
N HIS A 106 6.81 7.70 -3.90
CA HIS A 106 7.70 8.84 -3.85
C HIS A 106 7.55 9.64 -2.55
N SER A 107 6.32 9.83 -2.05
CA SER A 107 6.04 10.50 -0.78
C SER A 107 6.65 9.76 0.41
N ILE A 108 6.59 8.43 0.44
CA ILE A 108 7.22 7.60 1.48
C ILE A 108 8.74 7.77 1.46
N LEU A 109 9.36 7.76 0.28
CA LEU A 109 10.81 7.96 0.15
C LEU A 109 11.24 9.36 0.61
N ILE A 110 10.49 10.40 0.25
CA ILE A 110 10.73 11.77 0.73
C ILE A 110 10.59 11.83 2.25
N GLN A 111 9.56 11.23 2.81
CA GLN A 111 9.34 11.19 4.26
C GLN A 111 10.49 10.51 5.01
N GLU A 112 11.01 9.40 4.51
CA GLU A 112 12.17 8.75 5.11
C GLU A 112 13.45 9.59 4.97
N ALA A 113 13.66 10.21 3.82
CA ALA A 113 14.79 11.12 3.61
C ALA A 113 14.72 12.32 4.58
N GLU A 114 13.53 12.90 4.78
CA GLU A 114 13.31 14.01 5.70
C GLU A 114 13.50 13.57 7.16
N ARG A 115 12.98 12.41 7.57
CA ARG A 115 13.23 11.84 8.90
C ARG A 115 14.72 11.67 9.17
N LYS A 116 15.46 11.15 8.18
CA LYS A 116 16.91 10.98 8.27
C LYS A 116 17.65 12.32 8.35
N ARG A 117 17.18 13.34 7.63
CA ARG A 117 17.72 14.71 7.70
C ARG A 117 17.50 15.31 9.07
N ILE A 118 16.25 15.30 9.57
CA ILE A 118 15.89 15.85 10.88
C ILE A 118 16.65 15.15 12.00
N SER A 119 16.75 13.83 11.96
CA SER A 119 17.49 13.04 12.95
C SER A 119 18.97 13.46 13.03
N ARG A 120 19.61 13.65 11.88
CA ARG A 120 21.01 14.12 11.82
C ARG A 120 21.14 15.55 12.37
N GLU A 121 20.25 16.46 11.98
CA GLU A 121 20.27 17.85 12.43
C GLU A 121 20.05 17.98 13.94
N LEU A 122 19.14 17.18 14.52
CA LEU A 122 18.94 17.10 15.96
C LEU A 122 20.19 16.56 16.67
N HIS A 123 20.79 15.50 16.14
CA HIS A 123 21.98 14.92 16.74
C HIS A 123 23.19 15.87 16.67
N ASP A 124 23.42 16.48 15.52
CA ASP A 124 24.64 17.24 15.27
C ASP A 124 24.57 18.65 15.87
N THR A 125 23.40 19.29 15.88
CA THR A 125 23.26 20.64 16.35
C THR A 125 22.82 20.70 17.80
N VAL A 126 21.69 20.06 18.13
CA VAL A 126 21.05 20.22 19.44
C VAL A 126 21.79 19.42 20.52
N ALA A 127 22.07 18.11 20.24
CA ALA A 127 22.77 17.27 21.22
C ALA A 127 24.18 17.77 21.50
N GLN A 128 24.90 18.34 20.50
CA GLN A 128 26.22 18.93 20.69
C GLN A 128 26.16 20.23 21.51
N ASN A 129 25.19 21.10 21.23
CA ASN A 129 25.01 22.36 22.01
C ASN A 129 24.68 22.05 23.46
N LEU A 130 23.82 21.05 23.73
CA LEU A 130 23.51 20.65 25.10
C LEU A 130 24.75 20.12 25.85
N ARG A 131 25.60 19.33 25.16
CA ARG A 131 26.86 18.84 25.70
C ARG A 131 27.82 20.01 26.02
N TYR A 132 27.88 21.01 25.15
CA TYR A 132 28.67 22.20 25.39
C TYR A 132 28.23 22.97 26.64
N VAL A 133 26.90 23.14 26.84
CA VAL A 133 26.34 23.74 28.06
C VAL A 133 26.70 22.93 29.30
N SER A 134 26.69 21.61 29.25
CA SER A 134 27.13 20.73 30.35
C SER A 134 28.59 21.00 30.72
N LEU A 135 29.49 21.08 29.72
CA LEU A 135 30.90 21.36 29.91
C LEU A 135 31.13 22.78 30.54
N LEU A 136 30.35 23.75 30.14
CA LEU A 136 30.40 25.10 30.78
C LEU A 136 29.95 25.04 32.23
N ALA A 137 28.93 24.26 32.55
CA ALA A 137 28.42 24.08 33.89
C ALA A 137 29.44 23.38 34.81
N GLU A 138 30.19 22.40 34.30
CA GLU A 138 31.26 21.71 35.05
C GLU A 138 32.38 22.67 35.53
N ASN A 139 32.59 23.79 34.83
CA ASN A 139 33.57 24.82 35.16
C ASN A 139 32.98 25.95 35.99
N SER A 140 31.73 25.84 36.45
CA SER A 140 31.06 26.86 37.27
C SER A 140 31.56 26.81 38.73
N SER A 141 31.69 27.96 39.38
CA SER A 141 32.02 28.07 40.81
C SER A 141 30.81 27.74 41.72
N ASP A 142 29.60 27.81 41.20
CA ASP A 142 28.36 27.41 41.91
C ASP A 142 28.08 25.94 41.63
N ARG A 143 28.46 25.08 42.54
CA ARG A 143 28.41 23.64 42.39
C ARG A 143 27.00 23.09 42.36
N GLU A 144 26.07 23.65 43.12
CA GLU A 144 24.67 23.18 43.19
C GLU A 144 23.92 23.52 41.88
N ALA A 145 24.11 24.73 41.39
CA ALA A 145 23.57 25.18 40.11
C ALA A 145 24.13 24.36 38.93
N ALA A 146 25.45 24.12 38.98
CA ALA A 146 26.13 23.28 37.97
C ALA A 146 25.59 21.86 37.92
N GLU A 147 25.41 21.18 39.06
CA GLU A 147 24.87 19.82 39.14
C GLU A 147 23.44 19.76 38.57
N LYS A 148 22.60 20.74 38.89
CA LYS A 148 21.24 20.84 38.32
C LYS A 148 21.25 20.98 36.79
N ILE A 149 22.11 21.87 36.28
CA ILE A 149 22.26 22.07 34.83
C ILE A 149 22.72 20.78 34.17
N ILE A 150 23.75 20.13 34.65
CA ILE A 150 24.31 18.91 34.11
C ILE A 150 23.24 17.79 34.07
N LYS A 151 22.50 17.63 35.18
CA LYS A 151 21.43 16.62 35.25
C LYS A 151 20.33 16.89 34.21
N THR A 152 19.87 18.14 34.08
CA THR A 152 18.85 18.53 33.11
C THR A 152 19.34 18.34 31.67
N GLN A 153 20.58 18.72 31.39
CA GLN A 153 21.15 18.56 30.04
C GLN A 153 21.35 17.09 29.66
N ASN A 154 21.77 16.26 30.61
CA ASN A 154 21.88 14.84 30.38
C ASN A 154 20.50 14.20 30.05
N GLN A 155 19.45 14.64 30.74
CA GLN A 155 18.08 14.21 30.41
C GLN A 155 17.68 14.70 29.01
N ASN A 156 17.89 15.95 28.67
CA ASN A 156 17.61 16.50 27.35
C ASN A 156 18.36 15.74 26.23
N ILE A 157 19.62 15.38 26.46
CA ILE A 157 20.41 14.57 25.51
C ILE A 157 19.79 13.19 25.33
N GLN A 158 19.32 12.56 26.40
CA GLN A 158 18.63 11.25 26.30
C GLN A 158 17.31 11.38 25.55
N ASP A 159 16.55 12.44 25.81
CA ASP A 159 15.28 12.69 25.10
C ASP A 159 15.50 12.92 23.60
N ILE A 160 16.51 13.70 23.24
CA ILE A 160 16.88 13.92 21.82
C ILE A 160 17.35 12.63 21.17
N ARG A 161 18.19 11.84 21.84
CA ARG A 161 18.60 10.53 21.32
C ARG A 161 17.39 9.61 21.10
N SER A 162 16.43 9.66 22.01
CA SER A 162 15.18 8.90 21.87
C SER A 162 14.35 9.39 20.68
N LEU A 163 14.26 10.70 20.46
CA LEU A 163 13.62 11.28 19.28
C LEU A 163 14.32 10.89 17.97
N CYS A 164 15.66 11.00 17.94
CA CYS A 164 16.44 10.57 16.78
C CYS A 164 16.23 9.08 16.47
N TYR A 165 16.17 8.25 17.51
CA TYR A 165 15.90 6.81 17.37
C TYR A 165 14.51 6.53 16.79
N ASN A 166 13.50 7.30 17.21
CA ASN A 166 12.14 7.15 16.67
C ASN A 166 12.04 7.65 15.21
N LEU A 167 12.77 8.71 14.88
CA LEU A 167 12.85 9.23 13.52
C LEU A 167 13.62 8.29 12.58
N THR A 168 14.78 7.81 13.03
CA THR A 168 15.65 6.95 12.24
C THR A 168 16.28 5.90 13.17
N PRO A 169 15.76 4.68 13.21
CA PRO A 169 16.36 3.62 14.00
C PRO A 169 17.82 3.41 13.53
N PRO A 170 18.74 3.08 14.45
CA PRO A 170 20.12 2.75 14.09
C PRO A 170 20.10 1.60 13.09
N GLY A 171 21.05 1.58 12.16
CA GLY A 171 21.11 0.70 11.00
C GLY A 171 20.48 -0.67 11.24
N ILE A 172 19.33 -0.90 10.63
CA ILE A 172 18.59 -2.14 10.75
C ILE A 172 19.31 -3.19 9.92
N THR A 173 19.62 -4.30 10.55
CA THR A 173 20.27 -5.46 9.95
C THR A 173 19.47 -6.71 10.25
N LYS A 174 19.76 -7.78 9.53
CA LYS A 174 19.16 -9.10 9.79
C LYS A 174 19.33 -9.57 11.25
N ASP A 175 20.45 -9.22 11.87
CA ASP A 175 20.83 -9.72 13.21
C ASP A 175 20.18 -8.92 14.34
N ASN A 176 19.74 -7.67 14.09
CA ASN A 176 19.20 -6.80 15.13
C ASN A 176 17.72 -6.45 14.97
N LEU A 177 17.05 -6.85 13.89
CA LEU A 177 15.67 -6.51 13.60
C LEU A 177 14.72 -6.85 14.77
N LEU A 178 14.75 -8.11 15.24
CA LEU A 178 13.87 -8.58 16.31
C LEU A 178 14.13 -7.84 17.64
N SER A 179 15.40 -7.59 17.97
CA SER A 179 15.78 -6.82 19.17
C SER A 179 15.30 -5.38 19.08
N LEU A 180 15.40 -4.77 17.90
CA LEU A 180 14.88 -3.41 17.67
C LEU A 180 13.37 -3.34 17.77
N LEU A 181 12.65 -4.38 17.31
CA LEU A 181 11.19 -4.47 17.44
C LEU A 181 10.76 -4.66 18.89
N GLN A 182 11.50 -5.43 19.68
CA GLN A 182 11.27 -5.57 21.12
C GLN A 182 11.42 -4.22 21.83
N LEU A 183 12.50 -3.49 21.55
CA LEU A 183 12.72 -2.14 22.08
C LEU A 183 11.66 -1.13 21.62
N LEU A 184 11.22 -1.25 20.37
CA LEU A 184 10.14 -0.42 19.83
C LEU A 184 8.84 -0.63 20.61
N ALA A 185 8.45 -1.89 20.83
CA ALA A 185 7.26 -2.22 21.59
C ALA A 185 7.31 -1.68 23.01
N GLN A 186 8.43 -1.86 23.72
CA GLN A 186 8.64 -1.33 25.08
C GLN A 186 8.52 0.21 25.14
N LYS A 187 8.85 0.91 24.07
CA LYS A 187 8.73 2.38 24.02
C LYS A 187 7.33 2.85 23.67
N ILE A 188 6.64 2.15 22.81
CA ILE A 188 5.33 2.55 22.31
C ILE A 188 4.23 2.13 23.29
N LEU A 189 4.26 0.89 23.71
CA LEU A 189 3.21 0.31 24.54
C LEU A 189 3.38 0.71 26.00
N THR A 190 2.27 0.81 26.72
CA THR A 190 2.25 1.09 28.16
C THR A 190 2.50 -0.18 28.96
N ASP A 191 2.90 -0.02 30.22
CA ASP A 191 3.20 -1.15 31.12
C ASP A 191 1.97 -2.07 31.37
N ASP A 192 0.76 -1.54 31.20
CA ASP A 192 -0.49 -2.28 31.35
C ASP A 192 -0.83 -3.19 30.16
N LEU A 193 -0.07 -3.08 29.04
CA LEU A 193 -0.31 -3.82 27.81
C LEU A 193 0.74 -4.91 27.63
N SER A 194 0.31 -6.17 27.65
CA SER A 194 1.18 -7.33 27.44
C SER A 194 1.64 -7.42 25.99
N PHE A 195 2.96 -7.52 25.76
CA PHE A 195 3.55 -7.66 24.43
C PHE A 195 4.30 -8.97 24.28
N ARG A 196 4.01 -9.71 23.21
CA ARG A 196 4.70 -10.95 22.87
C ARG A 196 5.23 -10.91 21.43
N LEU A 197 6.51 -11.14 21.27
CA LEU A 197 7.17 -11.29 19.97
C LEU A 197 7.62 -12.74 19.79
N VAL A 198 7.10 -13.41 18.78
CA VAL A 198 7.39 -14.81 18.48
C VAL A 198 7.94 -14.89 17.06
N CYS A 199 9.08 -15.54 16.91
CA CYS A 199 9.72 -15.80 15.63
C CYS A 199 9.89 -17.31 15.46
N GLU A 200 9.33 -17.85 14.37
CA GLU A 200 9.49 -19.27 14.01
C GLU A 200 10.96 -19.57 13.68
N ASP A 201 11.43 -20.74 14.10
CA ASP A 201 12.81 -21.15 13.88
C ASP A 201 13.18 -21.24 12.38
N GLY A 202 14.37 -20.78 12.06
CA GLY A 202 14.95 -20.88 10.71
C GLY A 202 14.38 -19.88 9.71
N ILE A 203 13.79 -18.76 10.16
CA ILE A 203 13.57 -17.60 9.32
C ILE A 203 14.90 -16.91 9.07
N ASP A 204 15.24 -16.69 7.80
CA ASP A 204 16.45 -16.00 7.40
C ASP A 204 16.12 -14.60 6.90
N PHE A 205 16.48 -13.59 7.67
CA PHE A 205 16.28 -12.18 7.31
C PHE A 205 17.34 -11.65 6.31
N SER A 206 18.30 -12.46 5.89
CA SER A 206 19.35 -12.05 4.94
C SER A 206 18.84 -11.82 3.52
N PHE A 207 17.61 -12.28 3.21
CA PHE A 207 16.95 -12.02 1.93
C PHE A 207 16.59 -10.55 1.72
N TRP A 208 16.42 -9.80 2.81
CA TRP A 208 16.03 -8.40 2.76
C TRP A 208 17.22 -7.47 3.02
N ASN A 209 17.37 -6.46 2.19
CA ASN A 209 18.36 -5.41 2.42
C ASN A 209 17.92 -4.45 3.54
N GLY A 210 18.79 -3.51 3.94
CA GLY A 210 18.49 -2.60 5.06
C GLY A 210 17.28 -1.69 4.84
N GLU A 211 16.95 -1.31 3.60
CA GLU A 211 15.79 -0.48 3.29
C GLU A 211 14.48 -1.30 3.36
N GLU A 212 14.56 -2.56 2.94
CA GLU A 212 13.44 -3.49 3.05
C GLU A 212 13.16 -3.85 4.52
N LEU A 213 14.19 -4.13 5.30
CA LEU A 213 14.07 -4.34 6.75
C LEU A 213 13.54 -3.09 7.47
N LEU A 214 13.94 -1.89 7.04
CA LEU A 214 13.36 -0.63 7.53
C LEU A 214 11.86 -0.54 7.20
N SER A 215 11.45 -0.98 6.04
CA SER A 215 10.02 -1.00 5.65
C SER A 215 9.22 -1.95 6.55
N ILE A 216 9.75 -3.14 6.86
CA ILE A 216 9.15 -4.07 7.85
C ILE A 216 9.04 -3.39 9.23
N TYR A 217 10.13 -2.79 9.69
CA TYR A 217 10.14 -2.07 10.97
C TYR A 217 9.09 -0.96 11.02
N ARG A 218 8.93 -0.17 9.94
CA ARG A 218 7.94 0.91 9.87
C ARG A 218 6.50 0.42 9.86
N ILE A 219 6.23 -0.71 9.20
CA ILE A 219 4.89 -1.34 9.25
C ILE A 219 4.56 -1.71 10.70
N LEU A 220 5.48 -2.34 11.41
CA LEU A 220 5.28 -2.73 12.81
C LEU A 220 5.18 -1.52 13.74
N GLN A 221 5.99 -0.49 13.52
CA GLN A 221 5.90 0.77 14.26
C GLN A 221 4.51 1.40 14.16
N GLU A 222 3.99 1.51 12.95
CA GLU A 222 2.66 2.08 12.69
C GLU A 222 1.55 1.21 13.30
N ALA A 223 1.64 -0.11 13.15
CA ALA A 223 0.68 -1.04 13.73
C ALA A 223 0.62 -0.93 15.26
N LEU A 224 1.78 -0.94 15.93
CA LEU A 224 1.86 -0.79 17.39
C LEU A 224 1.35 0.59 17.85
N GLN A 225 1.63 1.65 17.08
CA GLN A 225 1.11 2.99 17.39
C GLN A 225 -0.41 3.06 17.25
N ASN A 226 -0.98 2.39 16.22
CA ASN A 226 -2.43 2.30 16.04
C ASN A 226 -3.08 1.51 17.19
N ILE A 227 -2.49 0.41 17.60
CA ILE A 227 -2.98 -0.38 18.75
C ILE A 227 -3.00 0.49 20.02
N LYS A 228 -1.88 1.16 20.32
CA LYS A 228 -1.80 2.06 21.50
C LYS A 228 -2.88 3.15 21.47
N ASN A 229 -3.10 3.76 20.31
CA ASN A 229 -3.95 4.94 20.22
C ASN A 229 -5.44 4.60 20.09
N HIS A 230 -5.76 3.40 19.57
CA HIS A 230 -7.10 3.11 19.09
C HIS A 230 -7.70 1.78 19.57
N ALA A 231 -6.89 0.79 19.96
CA ALA A 231 -7.40 -0.54 20.18
C ALA A 231 -8.01 -0.76 21.57
N GLU A 232 -7.52 -0.05 22.61
CA GLU A 232 -7.87 -0.34 24.00
C GLU A 232 -7.59 -1.81 24.38
N ALA A 233 -6.51 -2.37 23.81
CA ALA A 233 -6.12 -3.76 23.97
C ALA A 233 -5.40 -4.01 25.29
N SER A 234 -5.45 -5.26 25.75
CA SER A 234 -4.70 -5.77 26.91
C SER A 234 -3.50 -6.62 26.48
N GLU A 235 -3.58 -7.25 25.33
CA GLU A 235 -2.52 -8.10 24.77
C GLU A 235 -2.24 -7.77 23.30
N VAL A 236 -0.94 -7.73 22.95
CA VAL A 236 -0.47 -7.62 21.56
C VAL A 236 0.53 -8.71 21.28
N THR A 237 0.32 -9.46 20.23
CA THR A 237 1.23 -10.49 19.77
C THR A 237 1.71 -10.23 18.33
N VAL A 238 3.00 -10.36 18.11
CA VAL A 238 3.62 -10.31 16.77
C VAL A 238 4.25 -11.66 16.48
N PHE A 239 3.80 -12.30 15.40
CA PHE A 239 4.34 -13.56 14.91
C PHE A 239 5.08 -13.37 13.59
N PHE A 240 6.29 -13.89 13.52
CA PHE A 240 7.03 -14.09 12.28
C PHE A 240 6.98 -15.58 11.92
N LYS A 241 6.38 -15.91 10.78
CA LYS A 241 6.19 -17.29 10.31
C LYS A 241 6.77 -17.47 8.91
N LYS A 242 7.29 -18.66 8.63
CA LYS A 242 7.58 -19.07 7.27
C LYS A 242 6.28 -19.30 6.52
N HIS A 243 6.16 -18.74 5.31
CA HIS A 243 5.01 -18.98 4.46
C HIS A 243 5.30 -19.89 3.28
N SER A 244 6.50 -19.80 2.73
CA SER A 244 7.06 -20.68 1.68
C SER A 244 8.58 -20.51 1.65
N THR A 245 9.29 -21.25 0.79
CA THR A 245 10.76 -21.33 0.78
C THR A 245 11.49 -19.98 0.79
N HIS A 246 10.83 -18.86 0.47
CA HIS A 246 11.43 -17.52 0.46
C HIS A 246 10.42 -16.41 0.82
N ARG A 247 9.34 -16.75 1.51
CA ARG A 247 8.34 -15.77 1.93
C ARG A 247 8.18 -15.74 3.43
N LEU A 248 8.04 -14.55 3.96
CA LEU A 248 7.79 -14.26 5.36
C LEU A 248 6.32 -13.85 5.52
N LYS A 249 5.67 -14.41 6.52
CA LYS A 249 4.36 -13.97 6.99
C LYS A 249 4.51 -13.36 8.37
N ILE A 250 4.15 -12.08 8.50
CA ILE A 250 4.11 -11.37 9.78
C ILE A 250 2.65 -11.20 10.16
N ILE A 251 2.29 -11.60 11.38
CA ILE A 251 0.94 -11.44 11.91
C ILE A 251 1.05 -10.57 13.16
N ILE A 252 0.35 -9.44 13.17
CA ILE A 252 0.23 -8.56 14.32
C ILE A 252 -1.21 -8.67 14.80
N SER A 253 -1.40 -9.03 16.06
CA SER A 253 -2.71 -9.30 16.63
C SER A 253 -2.87 -8.58 17.95
N ASP A 254 -4.00 -7.92 18.12
CA ASP A 254 -4.45 -7.35 19.40
C ASP A 254 -5.83 -7.92 19.79
N ASP A 255 -6.15 -7.86 21.07
CA ASP A 255 -7.41 -8.24 21.67
C ASP A 255 -8.34 -7.06 21.95
N GLY A 256 -8.13 -5.95 21.26
CA GLY A 256 -8.83 -4.69 21.50
C GLY A 256 -10.25 -4.65 20.92
N ARG A 257 -10.81 -3.42 20.87
CA ARG A 257 -12.20 -3.18 20.42
C ARG A 257 -12.48 -3.51 18.94
N GLY A 258 -11.44 -3.77 18.15
CA GLY A 258 -11.56 -4.06 16.72
C GLY A 258 -11.99 -2.88 15.87
N MET A 259 -12.35 -3.19 14.62
CA MET A 259 -12.78 -2.24 13.60
C MET A 259 -14.09 -2.67 12.95
N ASP A 260 -14.82 -1.70 12.39
CA ASP A 260 -16.02 -1.94 11.60
C ASP A 260 -15.73 -2.78 10.35
N GLU A 261 -16.61 -3.72 10.01
CA GLU A 261 -16.44 -4.60 8.85
C GLU A 261 -16.40 -3.86 7.51
N GLU A 262 -17.14 -2.76 7.38
CA GLU A 262 -17.14 -1.96 6.14
C GLU A 262 -15.78 -1.31 5.94
N LEU A 263 -15.21 -0.76 7.02
CA LEU A 263 -13.86 -0.20 7.02
C LEU A 263 -12.80 -1.26 6.65
N VAL A 264 -12.89 -2.45 7.21
CA VAL A 264 -11.97 -3.56 6.89
C VAL A 264 -12.07 -3.94 5.39
N LYS A 265 -13.29 -4.01 4.84
CA LYS A 265 -13.51 -4.27 3.41
C LYS A 265 -12.93 -3.16 2.53
N GLU A 266 -13.12 -1.89 2.90
CA GLU A 266 -12.53 -0.73 2.20
C GLU A 266 -11.00 -0.81 2.19
N ILE A 267 -10.38 -1.02 3.33
CA ILE A 267 -8.92 -1.16 3.47
C ILE A 267 -8.39 -2.29 2.58
N ASN A 268 -8.99 -3.48 2.67
CA ASN A 268 -8.54 -4.65 1.93
C ASN A 268 -8.77 -4.55 0.41
N SER A 269 -9.74 -3.75 -0.03
CA SER A 269 -9.96 -3.47 -1.45
C SER A 269 -8.91 -2.51 -2.03
N GLY A 270 -8.15 -1.81 -1.17
CA GLY A 270 -7.18 -0.79 -1.58
C GLY A 270 -7.82 0.51 -2.12
N ILE A 271 -9.14 0.63 -2.01
CA ILE A 271 -9.90 1.81 -2.44
C ILE A 271 -10.08 2.71 -1.22
N PHE A 272 -9.14 3.61 -0.99
CA PHE A 272 -9.26 4.60 0.07
C PHE A 272 -10.00 5.82 -0.47
N GLU A 273 -11.16 6.15 0.09
CA GLU A 273 -11.80 7.43 -0.20
C GLU A 273 -10.84 8.59 0.18
N LYS A 274 -10.70 9.55 -0.74
CA LYS A 274 -9.72 10.66 -0.66
C LYS A 274 -9.92 11.60 0.53
N THR A 275 -10.97 11.43 1.32
CA THR A 275 -11.47 12.43 2.28
C THR A 275 -11.17 12.15 3.75
N LYS A 276 -10.62 11.00 4.13
CA LYS A 276 -10.35 10.70 5.54
C LYS A 276 -8.85 10.71 5.83
N GLU A 277 -8.37 11.83 6.39
CA GLU A 277 -6.98 11.96 6.92
C GLU A 277 -6.63 10.88 7.97
N SER A 278 -7.65 10.28 8.63
CA SER A 278 -7.49 9.26 9.66
C SER A 278 -6.90 7.91 9.16
N HIS A 279 -6.84 7.67 7.85
CA HIS A 279 -6.35 6.40 7.30
C HIS A 279 -4.94 6.48 6.67
N PHE A 280 -4.25 7.61 6.87
CA PHE A 280 -2.93 7.82 6.29
C PHE A 280 -1.90 6.77 6.75
N GLY A 281 -1.93 6.39 8.03
CA GLY A 281 -1.05 5.36 8.59
C GLY A 281 -1.29 3.97 7.96
N ILE A 282 -2.54 3.56 7.85
CA ILE A 282 -2.93 2.29 7.23
C ILE A 282 -2.48 2.25 5.76
N ARG A 283 -2.71 3.33 5.02
CA ARG A 283 -2.28 3.47 3.64
C ARG A 283 -0.76 3.36 3.49
N ASN A 284 -0.01 4.01 4.37
CA ASN A 284 1.45 3.90 4.39
C ASN A 284 1.93 2.47 4.65
N MET A 285 1.29 1.73 5.57
CA MET A 285 1.59 0.32 5.80
C MET A 285 1.34 -0.52 4.56
N CYS A 286 0.21 -0.33 3.87
CA CYS A 286 -0.11 -1.03 2.63
C CYS A 286 0.92 -0.74 1.52
N GLU A 287 1.31 0.52 1.34
CA GLU A 287 2.30 0.89 0.31
C GLU A 287 3.70 0.34 0.64
N ARG A 288 4.09 0.34 1.92
CA ARG A 288 5.35 -0.30 2.34
C ARG A 288 5.36 -1.81 2.10
N ALA A 289 4.24 -2.49 2.31
CA ALA A 289 4.12 -3.91 1.98
C ALA A 289 4.27 -4.16 0.47
N LYS A 290 3.70 -3.28 -0.37
CA LYS A 290 3.90 -3.33 -1.84
C LYS A 290 5.36 -3.09 -2.25
N LEU A 291 6.08 -2.17 -1.58
CA LEU A 291 7.52 -1.97 -1.83
C LEU A 291 8.35 -3.23 -1.56
N LEU A 292 7.86 -4.11 -0.68
CA LEU A 292 8.45 -5.43 -0.39
C LEU A 292 7.93 -6.53 -1.34
N ASN A 293 7.24 -6.18 -2.42
CA ASN A 293 6.53 -7.11 -3.32
C ASN A 293 5.54 -8.01 -2.58
N GLY A 294 4.98 -7.50 -1.49
CA GLY A 294 4.08 -8.21 -0.61
C GLY A 294 2.67 -7.63 -0.59
N LYS A 295 1.86 -8.22 0.27
CA LYS A 295 0.47 -7.82 0.53
C LYS A 295 0.25 -7.64 2.02
N LEU A 296 -0.53 -6.62 2.39
CA LEU A 296 -1.01 -6.40 3.74
C LEU A 296 -2.53 -6.52 3.73
N THR A 297 -3.07 -7.29 4.69
CA THR A 297 -4.51 -7.50 4.86
C THR A 297 -4.90 -7.35 6.32
N PHE A 298 -6.12 -6.84 6.54
CA PHE A 298 -6.74 -6.70 7.86
C PHE A 298 -7.86 -7.72 8.03
N SER A 299 -7.96 -8.28 9.23
CA SER A 299 -9.10 -9.06 9.68
C SER A 299 -9.47 -8.53 11.06
N SER A 300 -10.66 -8.00 11.20
CA SER A 300 -11.16 -7.41 12.44
C SER A 300 -12.67 -7.41 12.45
N ALA A 301 -13.25 -7.50 13.66
CA ALA A 301 -14.66 -7.28 13.91
C ALA A 301 -14.81 -6.53 15.24
N PRO A 302 -15.90 -5.80 15.46
CA PRO A 302 -16.16 -5.13 16.72
C PRO A 302 -16.04 -6.09 17.92
N ASP A 303 -15.27 -5.69 18.95
CA ASP A 303 -14.98 -6.42 20.19
C ASP A 303 -14.17 -7.72 20.02
N PHE A 304 -13.59 -7.99 18.85
CA PHE A 304 -12.77 -9.18 18.59
C PHE A 304 -11.30 -8.85 18.28
N GLY A 305 -10.90 -7.58 18.49
CA GLY A 305 -9.56 -7.15 18.19
C GLY A 305 -9.25 -7.01 16.71
N THR A 306 -7.97 -6.85 16.40
CA THR A 306 -7.51 -6.70 15.01
C THR A 306 -6.35 -7.63 14.72
N HIS A 307 -6.38 -8.24 13.54
CA HIS A 307 -5.28 -9.01 12.97
C HIS A 307 -4.80 -8.35 11.69
N ILE A 308 -3.54 -7.94 11.67
CA ILE A 308 -2.85 -7.43 10.49
C ILE A 308 -1.93 -8.54 9.99
N THR A 309 -2.10 -8.95 8.75
CA THR A 309 -1.26 -9.95 8.11
C THR A 309 -0.45 -9.30 7.00
N VAL A 310 0.88 -9.44 7.04
CA VAL A 310 1.82 -9.00 6.00
C VAL A 310 2.47 -10.24 5.40
N GLU A 311 2.34 -10.43 4.10
CA GLU A 311 2.95 -11.52 3.33
C GLU A 311 3.95 -10.93 2.35
N ILE A 312 5.25 -11.24 2.52
CA ILE A 312 6.38 -10.71 1.75
C ILE A 312 7.36 -11.80 1.35
#